data_a183937b9d9daa7b519f7c3832ced1a8
#
_entry.id   a183937b9d9daa7b519f7c3832ced1a8
#
_cell.length_a   1.000
_cell.length_b   1.000
_cell.length_c   1.000
_cell.angle_alpha   90.00
_cell.angle_beta   90.00
_cell.angle_gamma   90.00
#
_symmetry.space_group_name_H-M   'P 1'
#
loop_
_entity.id
_entity.type
_entity.pdbx_description
1 polymer ?
#
loop_
_entity_poly.entity_id
_entity_poly.type
_entity_poly.pdbx_seq_one_letter_code
_entity_poly.pdbx_strand_id
1 'polypeptide(L)'
;MEIRLDRIAKSFDKRRVIQPTTLTIRNGSFTTLLGPSGCGKTTLLRMIAGLETPDEGEIWLDDVCVFSGKQKINLPPEKRNLGFVFQDFALWPHMTVFENVAFGLRARKDTKDLQRRVRDALRTVHLEDFEKRYPHQLSGGQQQCVAFARAIAV
;
A
#
# COMPACT_ATOMS: atom_id res chain seq x y z
N MET A 1 12.60 -4.13 -3.64
CA MET A 1 12.04 -4.90 -2.51
C MET A 1 11.46 -6.20 -3.03
N GLU A 2 11.88 -7.32 -2.50
CA GLU A 2 11.24 -8.63 -2.69
C GLU A 2 10.18 -8.85 -1.61
N ILE A 3 9.04 -9.46 -1.98
CA ILE A 3 7.99 -9.84 -1.02
C ILE A 3 7.86 -11.36 -1.05
N ARG A 4 8.05 -12.00 0.10
CA ARG A 4 7.92 -13.45 0.24
C ARG A 4 6.84 -13.79 1.25
N LEU A 5 5.88 -14.59 0.83
CA LEU A 5 4.83 -15.18 1.65
C LEU A 5 5.13 -16.66 1.83
N ASP A 6 5.12 -17.16 3.04
CA ASP A 6 5.24 -18.58 3.36
C ASP A 6 4.00 -19.06 4.11
N ARG A 7 3.18 -19.86 3.45
CA ARG A 7 1.95 -20.49 3.98
C ARG A 7 1.04 -19.52 4.72
N ILE A 8 0.89 -18.30 4.19
CA ILE A 8 -0.03 -17.31 4.72
C ILE A 8 -1.46 -17.80 4.56
N ALA A 9 -2.22 -17.77 5.65
CA ALA A 9 -3.62 -18.15 5.67
C ALA A 9 -4.46 -17.16 6.46
N LYS A 10 -5.74 -17.05 6.09
CA LYS A 10 -6.71 -16.17 6.77
C LYS A 10 -8.11 -16.74 6.75
N SER A 11 -8.79 -16.67 7.89
CA SER A 11 -10.21 -16.99 8.02
C SER A 11 -10.95 -15.81 8.64
N PHE A 12 -12.21 -15.64 8.27
CA PHE A 12 -13.17 -14.74 8.93
C PHE A 12 -14.39 -15.57 9.33
N ASP A 13 -14.86 -15.41 10.54
CA ASP A 13 -16.05 -16.12 11.08
C ASP A 13 -16.04 -17.63 10.76
N LYS A 14 -14.89 -18.28 11.01
CA LYS A 14 -14.63 -19.71 10.72
C LYS A 14 -14.63 -20.09 9.24
N ARG A 15 -14.82 -19.14 8.32
CA ARG A 15 -14.72 -19.37 6.87
C ARG A 15 -13.29 -19.04 6.41
N ARG A 16 -12.62 -20.03 5.83
CA ARG A 16 -11.29 -19.83 5.23
C ARG A 16 -11.42 -18.98 3.96
N VAL A 17 -10.80 -17.80 3.96
CA VAL A 17 -10.78 -16.87 2.83
C VAL A 17 -9.47 -16.99 2.04
N ILE A 18 -8.36 -17.15 2.73
CA ILE A 18 -7.05 -17.41 2.12
C ILE A 18 -6.57 -18.77 2.57
N GLN A 19 -6.46 -19.71 1.63
CA GLN A 19 -5.81 -21.00 1.84
C GLN A 19 -4.30 -20.77 2.05
N PRO A 20 -3.60 -21.69 2.75
CA PRO A 20 -2.15 -21.58 2.92
C PRO A 20 -1.44 -21.29 1.58
N THR A 21 -1.00 -20.05 1.42
CA THR A 21 -0.46 -19.53 0.16
C THR A 21 1.01 -19.21 0.32
N THR A 22 1.83 -19.73 -0.57
CA THR A 22 3.25 -19.41 -0.70
C THR A 22 3.48 -18.72 -2.03
N LEU A 23 4.07 -17.53 -1.99
CA LEU A 23 4.28 -16.67 -3.17
C LEU A 23 5.54 -15.83 -2.96
N THR A 24 6.32 -15.67 -4.03
CA THR A 24 7.43 -14.70 -4.06
C THR A 24 7.21 -13.69 -5.17
N ILE A 25 7.21 -12.42 -4.81
CA ILE A 25 7.19 -11.28 -5.74
C ILE A 25 8.60 -10.70 -5.75
N ARG A 26 9.30 -10.85 -6.87
CA ARG A 26 10.68 -10.43 -7.00
C ARG A 26 10.83 -8.91 -7.03
N ASN A 27 11.95 -8.42 -6.55
CA ASN A 27 12.29 -7.00 -6.67
C ASN A 27 12.22 -6.52 -8.13
N GLY A 28 11.61 -5.34 -8.34
CA GLY A 28 11.45 -4.74 -9.67
C GLY A 28 10.43 -5.43 -10.60
N SER A 29 9.74 -6.48 -10.14
CA SER A 29 8.69 -7.13 -10.93
C SER A 29 7.35 -6.41 -10.79
N PHE A 30 6.52 -6.55 -11.84
CA PHE A 30 5.11 -6.20 -11.81
C PHE A 30 4.28 -7.49 -11.70
N THR A 31 3.49 -7.62 -10.64
CA THR A 31 2.71 -8.83 -10.36
C THR A 31 1.23 -8.49 -10.29
N THR A 32 0.40 -9.24 -11.01
CA THR A 32 -1.06 -9.07 -11.00
C THR A 32 -1.72 -10.26 -10.31
N LEU A 33 -2.64 -9.98 -9.38
CA LEU A 33 -3.52 -10.97 -8.77
C LEU A 33 -4.84 -11.01 -9.53
N LEU A 34 -5.16 -12.14 -10.14
CA LEU A 34 -6.41 -12.37 -10.88
C LEU A 34 -7.31 -13.33 -10.12
N GLY A 35 -8.60 -13.10 -10.23
CA GLY A 35 -9.62 -13.96 -9.64
C GLY A 35 -10.97 -13.26 -9.48
N PRO A 36 -12.06 -14.02 -9.24
CA PRO A 36 -13.40 -13.47 -9.06
C PRO A 36 -13.48 -12.55 -7.82
N SER A 37 -14.54 -11.75 -7.75
CA SER A 37 -14.85 -10.95 -6.57
C SER A 37 -14.99 -11.85 -5.34
N GLY A 38 -14.42 -11.42 -4.20
CA GLY A 38 -14.49 -12.16 -2.94
C GLY A 38 -13.52 -13.33 -2.79
N CYS A 39 -12.62 -13.58 -3.75
CA CYS A 39 -11.63 -14.66 -3.63
C CYS A 39 -10.42 -14.33 -2.75
N GLY A 40 -10.39 -13.17 -2.09
CA GLY A 40 -9.36 -12.82 -1.11
C GLY A 40 -8.21 -11.94 -1.60
N LYS A 41 -8.20 -11.46 -2.86
CA LYS A 41 -7.11 -10.59 -3.39
C LYS A 41 -6.82 -9.37 -2.51
N THR A 42 -7.86 -8.62 -2.16
CA THR A 42 -7.73 -7.45 -1.29
C THR A 42 -7.24 -7.83 0.10
N THR A 43 -7.71 -8.94 0.65
CA THR A 43 -7.26 -9.46 1.94
C THR A 43 -5.77 -9.79 1.91
N LEU A 44 -5.29 -10.44 0.85
CA LEU A 44 -3.88 -10.76 0.68
C LEU A 44 -3.01 -9.50 0.64
N LEU A 45 -3.42 -8.51 -0.17
CA LEU A 45 -2.71 -7.22 -0.24
C LEU A 45 -2.70 -6.49 1.11
N ARG A 46 -3.83 -6.49 1.83
CA ARG A 46 -3.91 -5.90 3.18
C ARG A 46 -3.02 -6.61 4.18
N MET A 47 -2.90 -7.93 4.12
CA MET A 47 -1.98 -8.69 4.97
C MET A 47 -0.52 -8.34 4.69
N ILE A 48 -0.12 -8.19 3.43
CA ILE A 48 1.22 -7.74 3.06
C ILE A 48 1.50 -6.34 3.61
N ALA A 49 0.53 -5.43 3.49
CA ALA A 49 0.66 -4.06 3.97
C ALA A 49 0.58 -3.92 5.51
N GLY A 50 0.16 -4.97 6.24
CA GLY A 50 -0.02 -4.92 7.69
C GLY A 50 -1.35 -4.31 8.15
N LEU A 51 -2.28 -4.11 7.21
CA LEU A 51 -3.65 -3.62 7.47
C LEU A 51 -4.61 -4.72 7.86
N GLU A 52 -4.20 -5.98 7.70
CA GLU A 52 -4.90 -7.18 8.13
C GLU A 52 -3.88 -8.17 8.70
N THR A 53 -4.22 -8.85 9.78
CA THR A 53 -3.31 -9.82 10.42
C THR A 53 -3.60 -11.22 9.88
N PRO A 54 -2.62 -11.93 9.29
CA PRO A 54 -2.77 -13.34 8.97
C PRO A 54 -3.02 -14.20 10.21
N ASP A 55 -3.68 -15.36 10.04
CA ASP A 55 -3.84 -16.33 11.12
C ASP A 55 -2.60 -17.23 11.24
N GLU A 56 -1.95 -17.51 10.11
CA GLU A 56 -0.82 -18.44 10.03
C GLU A 56 0.21 -17.96 9.01
N GLY A 57 1.42 -18.54 9.08
CA GLY A 57 2.49 -18.35 8.11
C GLY A 57 3.43 -17.20 8.45
N GLU A 58 4.18 -16.76 7.44
CA GLU A 58 5.16 -15.69 7.55
C GLU A 58 5.13 -14.75 6.35
N ILE A 59 5.42 -13.47 6.58
CA ILE A 59 5.62 -12.46 5.53
C ILE A 59 6.99 -11.83 5.72
N TRP A 60 7.76 -11.79 4.63
CA TRP A 60 9.08 -11.19 4.57
C TRP A 60 9.11 -10.10 3.50
N LEU A 61 9.73 -8.99 3.84
CA LEU A 61 10.05 -7.89 2.92
C LEU A 61 11.57 -7.77 2.86
N ASP A 62 12.15 -8.15 1.73
CA ASP A 62 13.58 -8.45 1.60
C ASP A 62 14.00 -9.44 2.72
N ASP A 63 14.98 -9.10 3.55
CA ASP A 63 15.44 -9.94 4.65
C ASP A 63 14.73 -9.67 6.00
N VAL A 64 13.71 -8.82 6.01
CA VAL A 64 12.98 -8.45 7.22
C VAL A 64 11.70 -9.24 7.36
N CYS A 65 11.58 -10.04 8.44
CA CYS A 65 10.32 -10.69 8.80
C CYS A 65 9.36 -9.63 9.36
N VAL A 66 8.27 -9.35 8.64
CA VAL A 66 7.25 -8.38 9.07
C VAL A 66 6.04 -9.02 9.73
N PHE A 67 5.83 -10.31 9.48
CA PHE A 67 4.84 -11.12 10.19
C PHE A 67 5.34 -12.56 10.34
N SER A 68 5.18 -13.12 11.54
CA SER A 68 5.35 -14.55 11.80
C SER A 68 4.42 -14.98 12.94
N GLY A 69 3.48 -15.87 12.61
CA GLY A 69 2.58 -16.47 13.60
C GLY A 69 3.33 -17.27 14.64
N LYS A 70 4.40 -17.96 14.27
CA LYS A 70 5.24 -18.77 15.17
C LYS A 70 6.07 -17.92 16.12
N GLN A 71 6.71 -16.87 15.61
CA GLN A 71 7.61 -15.99 16.38
C GLN A 71 6.85 -14.83 17.06
N LYS A 72 5.52 -14.74 16.85
CA LYS A 72 4.68 -13.64 17.36
C LYS A 72 5.18 -12.25 16.91
N ILE A 73 5.67 -12.18 15.66
CA ILE A 73 6.08 -10.93 15.02
C ILE A 73 4.88 -10.40 14.23
N ASN A 74 4.57 -9.11 14.39
CA ASN A 74 3.59 -8.40 13.56
C ASN A 74 3.96 -6.92 13.51
N LEU A 75 4.73 -6.53 12.51
CA LEU A 75 5.10 -5.13 12.31
C LEU A 75 3.91 -4.34 11.78
N PRO A 76 3.60 -3.19 12.39
CA PRO A 76 2.52 -2.33 11.92
C PRO A 76 2.83 -1.73 10.52
N PRO A 77 1.80 -1.25 9.78
CA PRO A 77 1.94 -0.77 8.41
C PRO A 77 3.04 0.27 8.20
N GLU A 78 3.16 1.24 9.11
CA GLU A 78 4.14 2.33 9.04
C GLU A 78 5.59 1.86 9.14
N LYS A 79 5.83 0.63 9.63
CA LYS A 79 7.16 0.01 9.71
C LYS A 79 7.48 -0.93 8.55
N ARG A 80 6.53 -1.15 7.65
CA ARG A 80 6.72 -2.06 6.50
C ARG A 80 7.30 -1.39 5.26
N ASN A 81 7.41 -0.09 5.26
CA ASN A 81 7.99 0.70 4.16
C ASN A 81 7.36 0.41 2.79
N LEU A 82 6.04 0.23 2.77
CA LEU A 82 5.24 -0.02 1.58
C LEU A 82 4.31 1.16 1.31
N GLY A 83 4.16 1.53 0.04
CA GLY A 83 3.06 2.36 -0.43
C GLY A 83 1.82 1.49 -0.67
N PHE A 84 0.65 1.94 -0.24
CA PHE A 84 -0.61 1.24 -0.43
C PHE A 84 -1.67 2.16 -1.04
N VAL A 85 -2.36 1.68 -2.07
CA VAL A 85 -3.48 2.39 -2.70
C VAL A 85 -4.77 1.68 -2.31
N PHE A 86 -5.67 2.39 -1.62
CA PHE A 86 -6.98 1.88 -1.24
C PHE A 86 -7.94 1.87 -2.43
N GLN A 87 -8.93 1.02 -2.40
CA GLN A 87 -9.93 0.88 -3.48
C GLN A 87 -10.79 2.14 -3.64
N ASP A 88 -11.05 2.85 -2.55
CA ASP A 88 -11.76 4.13 -2.49
C ASP A 88 -10.82 5.34 -2.54
N PHE A 89 -9.54 5.09 -2.89
CA PHE A 89 -8.42 6.04 -2.95
C PHE A 89 -8.04 6.67 -1.60
N ALA A 90 -8.93 6.71 -0.61
CA ALA A 90 -8.74 7.25 0.73
C ALA A 90 -7.97 8.60 0.73
N LEU A 91 -8.40 9.54 -0.11
CA LEU A 91 -7.85 10.90 -0.12
C LEU A 91 -8.48 11.70 1.01
N TRP A 92 -7.67 12.50 1.68
CA TRP A 92 -8.16 13.45 2.68
C TRP A 92 -8.87 14.63 1.99
N PRO A 93 -10.19 14.80 2.16
CA PRO A 93 -10.96 15.76 1.39
C PRO A 93 -10.64 17.22 1.75
N HIS A 94 -10.11 17.47 2.95
CA HIS A 94 -9.73 18.79 3.45
C HIS A 94 -8.28 19.18 3.12
N MET A 95 -7.54 18.30 2.45
CA MET A 95 -6.17 18.51 2.01
C MET A 95 -6.11 18.70 0.50
N THR A 96 -5.23 19.57 0.03
CA THR A 96 -4.93 19.71 -1.39
C THR A 96 -4.27 18.43 -1.95
N VAL A 97 -4.16 18.33 -3.27
CA VAL A 97 -3.40 17.28 -3.96
C VAL A 97 -1.97 17.21 -3.43
N PHE A 98 -1.29 18.36 -3.35
CA PHE A 98 0.06 18.44 -2.81
C PHE A 98 0.14 17.87 -1.37
N GLU A 99 -0.77 18.28 -0.51
CA GLU A 99 -0.79 17.86 0.90
C GLU A 99 -1.09 16.38 1.05
N ASN A 100 -2.00 15.83 0.24
CA ASN A 100 -2.28 14.40 0.19
C ASN A 100 -1.03 13.59 -0.15
N VAL A 101 -0.25 14.01 -1.16
CA VAL A 101 0.98 13.31 -1.56
C VAL A 101 2.09 13.52 -0.53
N ALA A 102 2.22 14.73 0.04
CA ALA A 102 3.23 15.06 1.03
C ALA A 102 3.01 14.38 2.40
N PHE A 103 1.80 13.91 2.68
CA PHE A 103 1.41 13.45 4.01
C PHE A 103 2.32 12.34 4.56
N GLY A 104 2.58 11.30 3.77
CA GLY A 104 3.43 10.18 4.19
C GLY A 104 4.87 10.60 4.50
N LEU A 105 5.42 11.50 3.69
CA LEU A 105 6.77 12.06 3.90
C LEU A 105 6.83 12.88 5.21
N ARG A 106 5.81 13.70 5.46
CA ARG A 106 5.71 14.49 6.70
C ARG A 106 5.54 13.58 7.93
N ALA A 107 4.70 12.55 7.84
CA ALA A 107 4.45 11.61 8.93
C ALA A 107 5.73 10.85 9.33
N ARG A 108 6.59 10.54 8.36
CA ARG A 108 7.91 9.93 8.58
C ARG A 108 8.99 10.93 9.00
N LYS A 109 8.67 12.21 9.09
CA LYS A 109 9.64 13.31 9.32
C LYS A 109 10.74 13.36 8.24
N ASP A 110 10.50 12.77 7.08
CA ASP A 110 11.41 12.77 5.92
C ASP A 110 11.03 13.93 4.99
N THR A 111 11.36 15.14 5.43
CA THR A 111 10.99 16.37 4.72
C THR A 111 12.09 16.91 3.81
N LYS A 112 13.20 16.18 3.69
CA LYS A 112 14.28 16.56 2.77
C LYS A 112 13.76 16.59 1.34
N ASP A 113 13.98 17.72 0.65
CA ASP A 113 13.50 17.94 -0.72
C ASP A 113 12.01 17.68 -0.94
N LEU A 114 11.17 17.87 0.10
CA LEU A 114 9.74 17.52 0.09
C LEU A 114 9.01 18.04 -1.15
N GLN A 115 9.19 19.32 -1.49
CA GLN A 115 8.50 19.92 -2.63
C GLN A 115 8.89 19.25 -3.95
N ARG A 116 10.18 18.95 -4.15
CA ARG A 116 10.68 18.28 -5.33
C ARG A 116 10.11 16.87 -5.43
N ARG A 117 10.19 16.08 -4.37
CA ARG A 117 9.68 14.69 -4.34
C ARG A 117 8.19 14.62 -4.63
N VAL A 118 7.39 15.51 -4.04
CA VAL A 118 5.96 15.58 -4.30
C VAL A 118 5.68 15.94 -5.76
N ARG A 119 6.37 16.93 -6.32
CA ARG A 119 6.20 17.32 -7.73
C ARG A 119 6.66 16.23 -8.69
N ASP A 120 7.75 15.54 -8.40
CA ASP A 120 8.22 14.42 -9.20
C ASP A 120 7.20 13.26 -9.20
N ALA A 121 6.60 12.95 -8.03
CA ALA A 121 5.51 11.97 -7.95
C ALA A 121 4.26 12.41 -8.74
N LEU A 122 3.86 13.69 -8.64
CA LEU A 122 2.73 14.24 -9.41
C LEU A 122 3.02 14.25 -10.91
N ARG A 123 4.26 14.55 -11.33
CA ARG A 123 4.67 14.50 -12.73
C ARG A 123 4.58 13.07 -13.30
N THR A 124 4.92 12.06 -12.52
CA THR A 124 4.80 10.65 -12.94
C THR A 124 3.37 10.27 -13.34
N VAL A 125 2.38 10.95 -12.76
CA VAL A 125 0.95 10.73 -13.05
C VAL A 125 0.29 11.88 -13.82
N HIS A 126 1.09 12.82 -14.36
CA HIS A 126 0.64 13.98 -15.15
C HIS A 126 -0.37 14.89 -14.42
N LEU A 127 -0.13 15.17 -13.14
CA LEU A 127 -0.98 16.03 -12.31
C LEU A 127 -0.22 17.19 -11.64
N GLU A 128 0.92 17.61 -12.18
CA GLU A 128 1.72 18.72 -11.62
C GLU A 128 0.95 20.05 -11.54
N ASP A 129 0.08 20.32 -12.50
CA ASP A 129 -0.73 21.55 -12.53
C ASP A 129 -1.92 21.52 -11.54
N PHE A 130 -2.16 20.37 -10.89
CA PHE A 130 -3.28 20.17 -9.98
C PHE A 130 -2.89 20.25 -8.51
N GLU A 131 -1.65 20.58 -8.18
CA GLU A 131 -1.11 20.52 -6.80
C GLU A 131 -1.93 21.30 -5.78
N LYS A 132 -2.61 22.40 -6.19
CA LYS A 132 -3.43 23.26 -5.34
C LYS A 132 -4.91 22.88 -5.27
N ARG A 133 -5.35 21.92 -6.07
CA ARG A 133 -6.75 21.45 -6.08
C ARG A 133 -7.04 20.53 -4.91
N TYR A 134 -8.32 20.49 -4.54
CA TYR A 134 -8.85 19.55 -3.55
C TYR A 134 -9.44 18.30 -4.25
N PRO A 135 -9.57 17.15 -3.55
CA PRO A 135 -10.10 15.92 -4.14
C PRO A 135 -11.46 16.08 -4.84
N HIS A 136 -12.38 16.88 -4.29
CA HIS A 136 -13.69 17.12 -4.88
C HIS A 136 -13.65 17.89 -6.22
N GLN A 137 -12.51 18.50 -6.57
CA GLN A 137 -12.28 19.21 -7.83
C GLN A 137 -11.66 18.30 -8.91
N LEU A 138 -11.52 17.01 -8.63
CA LEU A 138 -10.88 16.02 -9.49
C LEU A 138 -11.88 14.99 -9.97
N SER A 139 -11.69 14.49 -11.20
CA SER A 139 -12.38 13.27 -11.65
C SER A 139 -11.94 12.04 -10.83
N GLY A 140 -12.73 10.96 -10.85
CA GLY A 140 -12.36 9.72 -10.17
C GLY A 140 -11.01 9.16 -10.62
N GLY A 141 -10.72 9.21 -11.93
CA GLY A 141 -9.41 8.81 -12.47
C GLY A 141 -8.25 9.69 -11.97
N GLN A 142 -8.48 11.00 -11.85
CA GLN A 142 -7.48 11.91 -11.28
C GLN A 142 -7.27 11.65 -9.78
N GLN A 143 -8.33 11.36 -9.03
CA GLN A 143 -8.22 10.97 -7.62
C GLN A 143 -7.41 9.69 -7.45
N GLN A 144 -7.62 8.71 -8.32
CA GLN A 144 -6.82 7.48 -8.36
C GLN A 144 -5.34 7.79 -8.60
N CYS A 145 -5.04 8.66 -9.57
CA CYS A 145 -3.67 9.10 -9.86
C CYS A 145 -3.02 9.80 -8.66
N VAL A 146 -3.75 10.63 -7.92
CA VAL A 146 -3.24 11.26 -6.68
C VAL A 146 -2.93 10.21 -5.61
N ALA A 147 -3.80 9.20 -5.42
CA ALA A 147 -3.54 8.10 -4.49
C ALA A 147 -2.29 7.30 -4.89
N PHE A 148 -2.07 7.12 -6.19
CA PHE A 148 -0.87 6.48 -6.71
C PHE A 148 0.38 7.33 -6.45
N ALA A 149 0.33 8.63 -6.77
CA ALA A 149 1.43 9.56 -6.48
C ALA A 149 1.78 9.57 -4.99
N ARG A 150 0.77 9.55 -4.10
CA ARG A 150 0.98 9.44 -2.65
C ARG A 150 1.72 8.16 -2.25
N ALA A 151 1.40 7.03 -2.90
CA ALA A 151 2.04 5.74 -2.60
C ALA A 151 3.49 5.67 -3.07
N ILE A 152 3.85 6.31 -4.20
CA ILE A 152 5.21 6.26 -4.75
C ILE A 152 6.13 7.37 -4.23
N ALA A 153 5.60 8.40 -3.58
CA ALA A 153 6.40 9.50 -3.03
C ALA A 153 7.20 9.09 -1.77
N VAL A 154 6.81 8.04 -1.08
CA VAL A 154 7.37 7.55 0.22
C VAL A 154 8.44 6.51 0.06
#